data_eeb57b493fe3c8f9e366c572583a771a
#
_entry.id   eeb57b493fe3c8f9e366c572583a771a
#
_cell.length_a   1.000
_cell.length_b   1.000
_cell.length_c   1.000
_cell.angle_alpha   90.00
_cell.angle_beta   90.00
_cell.angle_gamma   90.00
#
_symmetry.space_group_name_H-M   'P 1'
#
loop_
_entity.id
_entity.type
_entity.pdbx_description
1 polymer ?
#
loop_
_entity_poly.entity_id
_entity_poly.type
_entity_poly.pdbx_seq_one_letter_code
_entity_poly.pdbx_strand_id
1 'polypeptide(L)'
;MPAQARNDANAVAGTYGASLKDDGAPAPSVENIYQDASGFFGGGTFSLETGLTYSHYDTRQLFLNGFLALDSIFLGNIGVDQIDADIWTLDLTGRYNWNQRWQVDINAPVVYRESTYQSAGAGGSTSQITEKSVTGDPRLGDVSFGVAYKFLDESESTPDAVVSLRVKAPTGKDPYGIKLKQVPGNNNLNVPDDLPTGNGVWSITPGISLVKTVDPAVLFGSLSYTYNFEESFDDINPQQGVKTGGKVKLGNWFQLGVGVAFALNEKMSMSFSFSELISQKSKVKQDGQSWQTVSGSDANAGYFGLGMTYAVSNRFSIVPSLSIGITPDAPDFTFGVKFPYYF
;
A
#
# COMPACT_ATOMS: atom_id res chain seq x y z
N MET A 1 64.12 19.06 -14.75
CA MET A 1 62.92 19.27 -14.00
C MET A 1 61.82 19.68 -14.97
N PRO A 2 60.78 18.89 -15.20
CA PRO A 2 59.57 18.86 -14.42
C PRO A 2 58.99 17.43 -14.39
N ALA A 3 58.71 16.96 -13.19
CA ALA A 3 57.98 15.70 -13.00
C ALA A 3 57.17 15.83 -11.72
N GLN A 4 56.00 16.51 -11.80
CA GLN A 4 55.07 16.55 -10.64
C GLN A 4 53.66 17.05 -11.00
N ALA A 5 53.14 16.68 -12.16
CA ALA A 5 51.76 17.04 -12.55
C ALA A 5 51.05 15.89 -13.25
N ARG A 6 51.12 14.65 -12.68
CA ARG A 6 50.45 13.48 -13.26
C ARG A 6 49.79 12.56 -12.24
N ASN A 7 49.73 12.92 -10.98
CA ASN A 7 49.12 12.05 -9.94
C ASN A 7 47.78 12.52 -9.38
N ASP A 8 47.28 13.71 -9.75
CA ASP A 8 46.04 14.22 -9.13
C ASP A 8 44.75 13.94 -9.91
N ALA A 9 44.87 13.36 -11.13
CA ALA A 9 43.69 13.03 -11.94
C ALA A 9 43.10 11.64 -11.67
N ASN A 10 43.86 10.76 -10.99
CA ASN A 10 43.34 9.38 -10.63
C ASN A 10 42.83 9.29 -9.21
N ALA A 11 42.92 10.34 -8.40
CA ALA A 11 42.41 10.32 -7.01
C ALA A 11 40.93 10.71 -6.88
N VAL A 12 40.30 11.22 -7.95
CA VAL A 12 38.88 11.66 -7.90
C VAL A 12 37.90 10.60 -8.45
N ALA A 13 38.40 9.62 -9.17
CA ALA A 13 37.54 8.56 -9.75
C ALA A 13 37.25 7.38 -8.80
N GLY A 14 37.83 7.34 -7.60
CA GLY A 14 37.70 6.22 -6.65
C GLY A 14 36.74 6.44 -5.49
N THR A 15 36.04 7.56 -5.41
CA THR A 15 35.36 7.95 -4.16
C THR A 15 33.82 7.83 -4.15
N TYR A 16 33.19 7.52 -5.27
CA TYR A 16 31.72 7.45 -5.29
C TYR A 16 31.13 6.15 -4.74
N GLY A 17 31.85 5.12 -4.52
CA GLY A 17 31.36 3.85 -3.97
C GLY A 17 32.11 3.38 -2.71
N ALA A 18 33.27 3.98 -2.42
CA ALA A 18 34.08 3.57 -1.27
C ALA A 18 33.43 3.94 0.07
N SER A 19 32.68 5.03 0.14
CA SER A 19 31.96 5.46 1.35
C SER A 19 30.73 4.58 1.67
N LEU A 20 30.24 3.78 0.72
CA LEU A 20 29.17 2.80 0.95
C LEU A 20 29.69 1.48 1.52
N LYS A 21 31.02 1.24 1.48
CA LYS A 21 31.70 0.02 1.93
C LYS A 21 32.64 0.24 3.13
N ASP A 22 32.69 1.45 3.67
CA ASP A 22 33.52 1.71 4.84
C ASP A 22 32.91 1.01 6.06
N ASP A 23 33.76 0.42 6.93
CA ASP A 23 33.36 -0.32 8.14
C ASP A 23 32.65 0.54 9.20
N GLY A 24 32.27 1.75 8.87
CA GLY A 24 31.38 2.65 9.59
C GLY A 24 29.90 2.33 9.34
N ALA A 25 29.01 2.78 10.22
CA ALA A 25 27.57 2.70 10.00
C ALA A 25 27.21 3.34 8.63
N PRO A 26 26.34 2.68 7.82
CA PRO A 26 25.94 3.22 6.53
C PRO A 26 25.34 4.63 6.67
N ALA A 27 25.50 5.45 5.64
CA ALA A 27 24.93 6.79 5.64
C ALA A 27 23.40 6.70 5.87
N PRO A 28 22.78 7.62 6.63
CA PRO A 28 21.35 7.56 6.95
C PRO A 28 20.45 7.47 5.70
N SER A 29 20.86 8.04 4.57
CA SER A 29 20.14 7.92 3.30
C SER A 29 20.14 6.50 2.76
N VAL A 30 21.21 5.75 2.94
CA VAL A 30 21.36 4.35 2.51
C VAL A 30 20.56 3.43 3.43
N GLU A 31 20.63 3.66 4.74
CA GLU A 31 19.87 2.89 5.72
C GLU A 31 18.34 2.97 5.48
N ASN A 32 17.83 4.17 5.16
CA ASN A 32 16.42 4.35 4.80
C ASN A 32 16.05 3.63 3.50
N ILE A 33 16.96 3.56 2.50
CA ILE A 33 16.75 2.76 1.29
C ILE A 33 16.56 1.29 1.64
N TYR A 34 17.42 0.74 2.48
CA TYR A 34 17.31 -0.67 2.91
C TYR A 34 16.01 -0.94 3.64
N GLN A 35 15.57 -0.03 4.49
CA GLN A 35 14.32 -0.15 5.22
C GLN A 35 13.11 -0.12 4.29
N ASP A 36 13.03 0.83 3.38
CA ASP A 36 11.93 0.93 2.42
C ASP A 36 11.91 -0.27 1.46
N ALA A 37 13.08 -0.76 1.07
CA ALA A 37 13.23 -1.85 0.13
C ALA A 37 12.95 -3.23 0.74
N SER A 38 13.42 -3.49 1.97
CA SER A 38 13.30 -4.79 2.63
C SER A 38 12.13 -4.89 3.60
N GLY A 39 11.57 -3.75 4.01
CA GLY A 39 10.64 -3.68 5.14
C GLY A 39 11.31 -3.99 6.48
N PHE A 40 12.64 -4.18 6.48
CA PHE A 40 13.45 -4.50 7.66
C PHE A 40 14.29 -3.29 8.06
N PHE A 41 14.16 -2.88 9.31
CA PHE A 41 14.90 -1.75 9.88
C PHE A 41 16.24 -2.22 10.45
N GLY A 42 17.35 -1.82 9.83
CA GLY A 42 18.70 -2.26 10.24
C GLY A 42 19.31 -1.50 11.41
N GLY A 43 18.92 -0.25 11.63
CA GLY A 43 19.52 0.64 12.60
C GLY A 43 18.66 0.90 13.83
N GLY A 44 19.21 0.73 15.03
CA GLY A 44 18.56 1.02 16.28
C GLY A 44 17.63 -0.09 16.79
N THR A 45 17.13 0.07 18.03
CA THR A 45 16.30 -0.93 18.69
C THR A 45 14.81 -0.66 18.49
N PHE A 46 14.41 0.61 18.42
CA PHE A 46 13.03 1.02 18.29
C PHE A 46 12.89 2.17 17.28
N SER A 47 11.85 2.13 16.45
CA SER A 47 11.48 3.25 15.59
C SER A 47 9.98 3.50 15.61
N LEU A 48 9.61 4.76 15.40
CA LEU A 48 8.25 5.20 15.19
C LEU A 48 8.18 5.93 13.85
N GLU A 49 7.25 5.53 13.00
CA GLU A 49 7.02 6.18 11.72
C GLU A 49 5.59 6.70 11.66
N THR A 50 5.46 7.96 11.28
CA THR A 50 4.17 8.55 10.91
C THR A 50 4.16 8.77 9.41
N GLY A 51 3.15 8.32 8.72
CA GLY A 51 2.96 8.51 7.28
C GLY A 51 1.66 9.22 6.97
N LEU A 52 1.66 10.11 6.00
CA LEU A 52 0.44 10.68 5.43
C LEU A 52 0.43 10.32 3.94
N THR A 53 -0.64 9.68 3.50
CA THR A 53 -0.84 9.26 2.12
C THR A 53 -2.14 9.81 1.58
N TYR A 54 -2.10 10.31 0.36
CA TYR A 54 -3.26 10.69 -0.44
C TYR A 54 -3.28 9.86 -1.71
N SER A 55 -4.42 9.22 -2.00
CA SER A 55 -4.64 8.44 -3.22
C SER A 55 -5.87 8.93 -3.93
N HIS A 56 -5.77 9.11 -5.24
CA HIS A 56 -6.87 9.48 -6.12
C HIS A 56 -7.16 8.34 -7.10
N TYR A 57 -8.44 8.05 -7.26
CA TYR A 57 -8.95 7.01 -8.17
C TYR A 57 -10.04 7.58 -9.05
N ASP A 58 -9.93 7.33 -10.33
CA ASP A 58 -11.00 7.52 -11.33
C ASP A 58 -11.32 6.14 -11.95
N THR A 59 -12.00 5.31 -11.19
CA THR A 59 -12.25 3.92 -11.59
C THR A 59 -13.51 3.35 -10.92
N ARG A 60 -13.94 2.19 -11.40
CA ARG A 60 -15.02 1.39 -10.80
C ARG A 60 -14.55 0.52 -9.62
N GLN A 61 -13.25 0.36 -9.46
CA GLN A 61 -12.65 -0.49 -8.41
C GLN A 61 -11.65 0.32 -7.57
N LEU A 62 -11.71 0.15 -6.27
CA LEU A 62 -10.94 0.90 -5.30
C LEU A 62 -10.02 0.02 -4.48
N PHE A 63 -8.75 0.43 -4.35
CA PHE A 63 -7.77 -0.19 -3.48
C PHE A 63 -7.49 0.72 -2.27
N LEU A 64 -7.64 0.19 -1.07
CA LEU A 64 -7.24 0.84 0.18
C LEU A 64 -5.96 0.20 0.71
N ASN A 65 -4.83 0.93 0.67
CA ASN A 65 -3.55 0.48 1.25
C ASN A 65 -3.17 -0.97 0.90
N GLY A 66 -3.29 -1.34 -0.38
CA GLY A 66 -3.07 -2.71 -0.83
C GLY A 66 -4.25 -3.66 -0.58
N PHE A 67 -5.39 -3.16 -0.13
CA PHE A 67 -6.62 -3.93 0.03
C PHE A 67 -7.62 -3.52 -1.03
N LEU A 68 -8.20 -4.53 -1.64
CA LEU A 68 -9.31 -4.34 -2.54
C LEU A 68 -10.52 -3.85 -1.72
N ALA A 69 -10.81 -2.56 -1.75
CA ALA A 69 -12.08 -2.05 -1.26
C ALA A 69 -13.12 -2.35 -2.34
N LEU A 70 -13.75 -3.51 -2.22
CA LEU A 70 -14.64 -4.03 -3.24
C LEU A 70 -15.98 -3.28 -3.21
N ASP A 71 -16.02 -2.08 -3.77
CA ASP A 71 -17.30 -1.45 -4.12
C ASP A 71 -18.15 -2.40 -4.96
N SER A 72 -17.52 -3.26 -5.78
CA SER A 72 -18.19 -4.29 -6.57
C SER A 72 -18.93 -5.34 -5.75
N ILE A 73 -18.58 -5.61 -4.48
CA ILE A 73 -19.34 -6.58 -3.65
C ILE A 73 -20.69 -6.00 -3.24
N PHE A 74 -20.77 -4.73 -2.91
CA PHE A 74 -22.03 -4.10 -2.51
C PHE A 74 -22.63 -3.18 -3.58
N LEU A 75 -21.84 -2.74 -4.59
CA LEU A 75 -22.34 -1.99 -5.74
C LEU A 75 -22.68 -2.87 -6.94
N GLY A 76 -22.44 -4.16 -6.89
CA GLY A 76 -22.40 -5.12 -8.01
C GLY A 76 -23.60 -5.19 -8.97
N ASN A 77 -24.72 -4.51 -8.70
CA ASN A 77 -25.89 -4.43 -9.59
C ASN A 77 -26.37 -2.99 -9.77
N ILE A 78 -25.55 -2.00 -9.48
CA ILE A 78 -25.93 -0.60 -9.57
C ILE A 78 -25.31 -0.01 -10.83
N GLY A 79 -26.11 0.68 -11.60
CA GLY A 79 -25.67 1.37 -12.81
C GLY A 79 -24.82 2.60 -12.49
N VAL A 80 -23.72 2.43 -11.76
CA VAL A 80 -22.71 3.48 -11.58
C VAL A 80 -21.77 3.42 -12.77
N ASP A 81 -21.67 4.51 -13.50
CA ASP A 81 -20.84 4.60 -14.70
C ASP A 81 -19.40 4.93 -14.34
N GLN A 82 -19.19 5.75 -13.29
CA GLN A 82 -17.89 6.22 -12.84
C GLN A 82 -17.88 6.48 -11.33
N ILE A 83 -16.76 6.20 -10.70
CA ILE A 83 -16.48 6.50 -9.30
C ILE A 83 -15.16 7.24 -9.22
N ASP A 84 -15.19 8.48 -8.72
CA ASP A 84 -14.01 9.23 -8.34
C ASP A 84 -13.84 9.11 -6.83
N ALA A 85 -12.69 8.70 -6.35
CA ALA A 85 -12.46 8.57 -4.92
C ALA A 85 -11.14 9.18 -4.47
N ASP A 86 -11.23 9.94 -3.39
CA ASP A 86 -10.13 10.55 -2.68
C ASP A 86 -9.97 9.88 -1.33
N ILE A 87 -8.78 9.33 -1.08
CA ILE A 87 -8.48 8.60 0.15
C ILE A 87 -7.27 9.21 0.83
N TRP A 88 -7.46 9.63 2.06
CA TRP A 88 -6.39 10.10 2.95
C TRP A 88 -6.14 9.04 4.02
N THR A 89 -4.89 8.69 4.20
CA THR A 89 -4.49 7.73 5.23
C THR A 89 -3.37 8.33 6.08
N LEU A 90 -3.60 8.38 7.39
CA LEU A 90 -2.58 8.64 8.38
C LEU A 90 -2.13 7.31 8.97
N ASP A 91 -0.93 6.89 8.65
CA ASP A 91 -0.32 5.65 9.15
C ASP A 91 0.55 5.92 10.38
N LEU A 92 0.36 5.10 11.41
CA LEU A 92 1.23 5.07 12.59
C LEU A 92 1.85 3.69 12.68
N THR A 93 3.18 3.61 12.56
CA THR A 93 3.91 2.33 12.59
C THR A 93 5.00 2.36 13.67
N GLY A 94 4.90 1.44 14.62
CA GLY A 94 5.95 1.17 15.59
C GLY A 94 6.72 -0.09 15.23
N ARG A 95 8.05 -0.04 15.29
CA ARG A 95 8.92 -1.19 14.99
C ARG A 95 9.91 -1.40 16.13
N TYR A 96 10.16 -2.66 16.44
CA TYR A 96 11.15 -3.08 17.42
C TYR A 96 12.05 -4.16 16.83
N ASN A 97 13.36 -3.93 16.87
CA ASN A 97 14.37 -4.87 16.43
C ASN A 97 14.99 -5.62 17.59
N TRP A 98 15.01 -6.92 17.48
CA TRP A 98 15.71 -7.79 18.39
C TRP A 98 16.90 -8.44 17.68
N ASN A 99 18.09 -8.28 18.25
CA ASN A 99 19.36 -8.86 17.79
C ASN A 99 19.70 -8.67 16.30
N GLN A 100 19.30 -7.58 15.67
CA GLN A 100 19.58 -7.21 14.29
C GLN A 100 19.10 -8.22 13.21
N ARG A 101 18.38 -9.26 13.62
CA ARG A 101 17.84 -10.30 12.72
C ARG A 101 16.33 -10.42 12.79
N TRP A 102 15.72 -10.10 13.93
CA TRP A 102 14.29 -10.15 14.13
C TRP A 102 13.71 -8.76 14.29
N GLN A 103 12.63 -8.53 13.60
CA GLN A 103 11.83 -7.33 13.75
C GLN A 103 10.39 -7.70 14.02
N VAL A 104 9.76 -6.97 14.91
CA VAL A 104 8.30 -6.96 15.06
C VAL A 104 7.78 -5.55 14.80
N ASP A 105 6.62 -5.44 14.21
CA ASP A 105 6.00 -4.15 13.93
C ASP A 105 4.49 -4.20 14.13
N ILE A 106 3.94 -3.04 14.43
CA ILE A 106 2.50 -2.79 14.46
C ILE A 106 2.20 -1.54 13.64
N ASN A 107 1.19 -1.61 12.78
CA ASN A 107 0.70 -0.49 12.00
C ASN A 107 -0.78 -0.26 12.31
N ALA A 108 -1.14 0.98 12.58
CA ALA A 108 -2.50 1.43 12.83
C ALA A 108 -2.83 2.63 11.91
N PRO A 109 -3.56 2.41 10.81
CA PRO A 109 -3.98 3.46 9.89
C PRO A 109 -5.24 4.16 10.39
N VAL A 110 -5.34 5.47 10.19
CA VAL A 110 -6.59 6.23 10.24
C VAL A 110 -6.94 6.65 8.83
N VAL A 111 -8.11 6.28 8.37
CA VAL A 111 -8.56 6.48 6.99
C VAL A 111 -9.70 7.47 6.95
N TYR A 112 -9.58 8.46 6.05
CA TYR A 112 -10.66 9.35 5.62
C TYR A 112 -10.87 9.16 4.14
N ARG A 113 -12.12 9.02 3.73
CA ARG A 113 -12.49 8.75 2.35
C ARG A 113 -13.64 9.62 1.90
N GLU A 114 -13.54 10.11 0.68
CA GLU A 114 -14.62 10.74 -0.08
C GLU A 114 -14.75 10.02 -1.41
N SER A 115 -15.99 9.75 -1.84
CA SER A 115 -16.24 9.09 -3.13
C SER A 115 -17.41 9.79 -3.83
N THR A 116 -17.19 10.11 -5.10
CA THR A 116 -18.19 10.73 -5.97
C THR A 116 -18.65 9.72 -7.00
N TYR A 117 -19.96 9.46 -7.01
CA TYR A 117 -20.61 8.48 -7.86
C TYR A 117 -21.35 9.20 -8.98
N GLN A 118 -21.15 8.74 -10.21
CA GLN A 118 -21.79 9.35 -11.40
C GLN A 118 -22.59 8.29 -12.14
N SER A 119 -23.76 8.65 -12.63
CA SER A 119 -24.57 7.80 -13.52
C SER A 119 -25.40 8.63 -14.49
N ALA A 120 -25.51 8.14 -15.72
CA ALA A 120 -26.43 8.66 -16.72
C ALA A 120 -27.87 8.22 -16.43
N GLY A 121 -28.86 8.97 -16.94
CA GLY A 121 -30.26 8.57 -16.92
C GLY A 121 -31.18 9.38 -16.00
N ALA A 122 -30.74 10.54 -15.54
CA ALA A 122 -31.59 11.47 -14.79
C ALA A 122 -32.82 11.87 -15.61
N GLY A 123 -34.01 11.82 -14.98
CA GLY A 123 -35.28 12.17 -15.62
C GLY A 123 -35.67 11.33 -16.82
N GLY A 124 -35.08 10.11 -16.98
CA GLY A 124 -35.32 9.24 -18.12
C GLY A 124 -34.53 9.59 -19.38
N SER A 125 -33.60 10.55 -19.29
CA SER A 125 -32.71 10.97 -20.37
C SER A 125 -31.36 10.31 -20.26
N THR A 126 -30.87 9.61 -21.30
CA THR A 126 -29.54 9.01 -21.36
C THR A 126 -28.38 10.03 -21.45
N SER A 127 -28.69 11.30 -21.66
CA SER A 127 -27.71 12.38 -21.82
C SER A 127 -27.50 13.22 -20.57
N GLN A 128 -28.30 13.05 -19.51
CA GLN A 128 -28.11 13.76 -18.25
C GLN A 128 -27.36 12.90 -17.26
N ILE A 129 -26.19 13.37 -16.82
CA ILE A 129 -25.38 12.77 -15.79
C ILE A 129 -25.81 13.33 -14.45
N THR A 130 -26.01 12.47 -13.46
CA THR A 130 -26.20 12.84 -12.07
C THR A 130 -24.97 12.42 -11.29
N GLU A 131 -24.52 13.33 -10.44
CA GLU A 131 -23.38 13.16 -9.56
C GLU A 131 -23.80 13.26 -8.08
N LYS A 132 -23.24 12.40 -7.25
CA LYS A 132 -23.46 12.43 -5.81
C LYS A 132 -22.19 12.05 -5.06
N SER A 133 -21.68 12.99 -4.24
CA SER A 133 -20.56 12.73 -3.33
C SER A 133 -21.06 12.15 -2.00
N VAL A 134 -20.30 11.21 -1.48
CA VAL A 134 -20.44 10.60 -0.16
C VAL A 134 -19.11 10.78 0.57
N THR A 135 -19.17 11.30 1.78
CA THR A 135 -18.00 11.56 2.62
C THR A 135 -18.08 10.69 3.86
N GLY A 136 -17.02 9.94 4.13
CA GLY A 136 -16.89 9.17 5.37
C GLY A 136 -16.28 10.01 6.49
N ASP A 137 -16.51 9.61 7.74
CA ASP A 137 -15.77 10.18 8.87
C ASP A 137 -14.36 9.56 8.96
N PRO A 138 -13.34 10.31 9.45
CA PRO A 138 -12.03 9.72 9.77
C PRO A 138 -12.19 8.63 10.82
N ARG A 139 -11.77 7.41 10.50
CA ARG A 139 -11.88 6.23 11.38
C ARG A 139 -10.63 5.37 11.31
N LEU A 140 -10.42 4.57 12.34
CA LEU A 140 -9.40 3.54 12.32
C LEU A 140 -9.67 2.59 11.14
N GLY A 141 -8.61 2.25 10.42
CA GLY A 141 -8.62 1.19 9.42
C GLY A 141 -8.27 -0.17 10.02
N ASP A 142 -7.86 -1.09 9.17
CA ASP A 142 -7.46 -2.43 9.61
C ASP A 142 -6.04 -2.40 10.20
N VAL A 143 -5.91 -2.69 11.48
CA VAL A 143 -4.63 -2.77 12.19
C VAL A 143 -3.88 -4.02 11.74
N SER A 144 -2.58 -3.87 11.51
CA SER A 144 -1.72 -5.00 11.14
C SER A 144 -0.55 -5.17 12.08
N PHE A 145 -0.13 -6.42 12.23
CA PHE A 145 1.01 -6.84 13.03
C PHE A 145 1.96 -7.66 12.16
N GLY A 146 3.24 -7.31 12.18
CA GLY A 146 4.28 -7.92 11.36
C GLY A 146 5.39 -8.53 12.18
N VAL A 147 5.97 -9.61 11.63
CA VAL A 147 7.23 -10.19 12.09
C VAL A 147 8.12 -10.38 10.86
N ALA A 148 9.38 -9.98 10.95
CA ALA A 148 10.36 -10.18 9.90
C ALA A 148 11.63 -10.81 10.45
N TYR A 149 12.27 -11.64 9.64
CA TYR A 149 13.52 -12.30 9.96
C TYR A 149 14.50 -12.18 8.81
N LYS A 150 15.66 -11.55 9.07
CA LYS A 150 16.76 -11.48 8.13
C LYS A 150 17.57 -12.77 8.25
N PHE A 151 17.41 -13.66 7.27
CA PHE A 151 18.06 -14.98 7.29
C PHE A 151 19.39 -15.01 6.53
N LEU A 152 19.63 -14.04 5.65
CA LEU A 152 20.85 -13.92 4.88
C LEU A 152 21.33 -12.47 4.91
N ASP A 153 22.62 -12.31 5.23
CA ASP A 153 23.29 -11.00 5.18
C ASP A 153 23.94 -10.82 3.79
N GLU A 154 23.98 -9.58 3.32
CA GLU A 154 24.63 -9.22 2.06
C GLU A 154 26.12 -9.58 2.10
N SER A 155 26.60 -10.18 1.02
CA SER A 155 28.02 -10.42 0.75
C SER A 155 28.35 -10.03 -0.70
N GLU A 156 29.57 -10.22 -1.16
CA GLU A 156 29.91 -9.96 -2.57
C GLU A 156 29.01 -10.73 -3.55
N SER A 157 28.64 -11.97 -3.23
CA SER A 157 27.88 -12.88 -4.10
C SER A 157 26.40 -13.04 -3.71
N THR A 158 25.98 -12.63 -2.52
CA THR A 158 24.61 -12.84 -2.01
C THR A 158 23.93 -11.52 -1.66
N PRO A 159 22.61 -11.37 -1.89
CA PRO A 159 21.85 -10.24 -1.39
C PRO A 159 21.55 -10.38 0.12
N ASP A 160 21.18 -9.31 0.78
CA ASP A 160 20.37 -9.37 2.00
C ASP A 160 19.03 -10.02 1.68
N ALA A 161 18.60 -10.95 2.53
CA ALA A 161 17.31 -11.61 2.35
C ALA A 161 16.51 -11.65 3.65
N VAL A 162 15.27 -11.17 3.57
CA VAL A 162 14.34 -11.04 4.68
C VAL A 162 13.06 -11.79 4.35
N VAL A 163 12.62 -12.68 5.24
CA VAL A 163 11.28 -13.25 5.19
C VAL A 163 10.40 -12.51 6.19
N SER A 164 9.14 -12.32 5.84
CA SER A 164 8.18 -11.62 6.67
C SER A 164 6.85 -12.35 6.74
N LEU A 165 6.13 -12.13 7.82
CA LEU A 165 4.76 -12.57 8.01
C LEU A 165 3.97 -11.43 8.62
N ARG A 166 2.90 -11.03 7.96
CA ARG A 166 1.99 -9.99 8.45
C ARG A 166 0.59 -10.56 8.67
N VAL A 167 -0.01 -10.22 9.79
CA VAL A 167 -1.41 -10.52 10.09
C VAL A 167 -2.16 -9.19 10.17
N LYS A 168 -3.30 -9.11 9.50
CA LYS A 168 -4.16 -7.94 9.52
C LYS A 168 -5.49 -8.30 10.19
N ALA A 169 -5.90 -7.51 11.17
CA ALA A 169 -7.15 -7.63 11.89
C ALA A 169 -8.21 -6.69 11.28
N PRO A 170 -9.47 -7.12 11.16
CA PRO A 170 -10.56 -6.30 10.64
C PRO A 170 -11.07 -5.33 11.71
N THR A 171 -10.28 -4.32 12.03
CA THR A 171 -10.60 -3.30 13.04
C THR A 171 -11.25 -2.06 12.44
N GLY A 172 -11.13 -1.88 11.13
CA GLY A 172 -11.78 -0.81 10.40
C GLY A 172 -13.27 -1.06 10.23
N LYS A 173 -13.98 -0.06 9.73
CA LYS A 173 -15.36 -0.23 9.32
C LYS A 173 -15.40 -1.06 8.05
N ASP A 174 -16.03 -2.22 8.13
CA ASP A 174 -16.22 -3.09 6.97
C ASP A 174 -17.32 -2.57 6.01
N PRO A 175 -17.34 -3.01 4.74
CA PRO A 175 -18.34 -2.59 3.76
C PRO A 175 -19.69 -3.29 3.93
N TYR A 176 -19.76 -4.35 4.73
CA TYR A 176 -20.96 -5.20 4.85
C TYR A 176 -21.99 -4.55 5.77
N GLY A 177 -23.27 -4.58 5.36
CA GLY A 177 -24.34 -3.89 6.08
C GLY A 177 -24.46 -2.39 5.79
N ILE A 178 -23.54 -1.79 5.04
CA ILE A 178 -23.70 -0.43 4.51
C ILE A 178 -24.87 -0.46 3.51
N LYS A 179 -25.83 0.45 3.71
CA LYS A 179 -27.02 0.53 2.89
C LYS A 179 -26.86 1.51 1.75
N LEU A 180 -27.53 1.22 0.65
CA LEU A 180 -27.59 2.08 -0.51
C LEU A 180 -28.82 2.96 -0.45
N LYS A 181 -28.61 4.24 -0.77
CA LYS A 181 -29.68 5.24 -0.87
C LYS A 181 -29.82 5.68 -2.31
N GLN A 182 -31.05 5.67 -2.82
CA GLN A 182 -31.35 6.21 -4.14
C GLN A 182 -31.19 7.73 -4.12
N VAL A 183 -30.53 8.25 -5.16
CA VAL A 183 -30.35 9.70 -5.34
C VAL A 183 -31.65 10.30 -5.91
N PRO A 184 -32.22 11.33 -5.26
CA PRO A 184 -33.42 12.00 -5.77
C PRO A 184 -33.20 12.51 -7.21
N GLY A 185 -34.14 12.21 -8.09
CA GLY A 185 -34.09 12.64 -9.50
C GLY A 185 -33.38 11.71 -10.44
N ASN A 186 -32.70 10.66 -9.94
CA ASN A 186 -32.12 9.60 -10.77
C ASN A 186 -32.38 8.22 -10.16
N ASN A 187 -33.31 7.48 -10.72
CA ASN A 187 -33.68 6.16 -10.23
C ASN A 187 -32.59 5.10 -10.49
N ASN A 188 -31.60 5.39 -11.32
CA ASN A 188 -30.50 4.48 -11.63
C ASN A 188 -29.31 4.67 -10.69
N LEU A 189 -29.19 5.83 -10.01
CA LEU A 189 -28.08 6.11 -9.12
C LEU A 189 -28.45 5.80 -7.67
N ASN A 190 -27.76 4.77 -7.13
CA ASN A 190 -27.77 4.48 -5.70
C ASN A 190 -26.35 4.68 -5.16
N VAL A 191 -26.24 5.30 -4.01
CA VAL A 191 -24.95 5.57 -3.36
C VAL A 191 -24.96 4.98 -1.95
N PRO A 192 -23.80 4.53 -1.44
CA PRO A 192 -23.72 4.05 -0.07
C PRO A 192 -24.01 5.18 0.91
N ASP A 193 -24.61 4.87 2.06
CA ASP A 193 -24.91 5.87 3.09
C ASP A 193 -23.73 6.15 4.01
N ASP A 194 -22.65 5.35 3.91
CA ASP A 194 -21.37 5.54 4.57
C ASP A 194 -20.25 4.85 3.75
N LEU A 195 -18.98 5.13 4.07
CA LEU A 195 -17.83 4.55 3.39
C LEU A 195 -17.02 3.66 4.33
N PRO A 196 -16.52 2.50 3.83
CA PRO A 196 -15.70 1.59 4.63
C PRO A 196 -14.28 2.14 4.83
N THR A 197 -13.65 1.79 5.96
CA THR A 197 -12.25 2.07 6.27
C THR A 197 -11.42 0.79 6.43
N GLY A 198 -12.05 -0.38 6.36
CA GLY A 198 -11.45 -1.70 6.39
C GLY A 198 -12.18 -2.66 5.45
N ASN A 199 -11.69 -3.89 5.34
CA ASN A 199 -12.31 -4.89 4.47
C ASN A 199 -13.08 -5.99 5.23
N GLY A 200 -13.11 -5.92 6.57
CA GLY A 200 -13.93 -6.79 7.41
C GLY A 200 -13.42 -8.21 7.58
N VAL A 201 -12.28 -8.59 7.00
CA VAL A 201 -11.77 -9.96 7.08
C VAL A 201 -10.35 -10.00 7.64
N TRP A 202 -10.04 -11.06 8.37
CA TRP A 202 -8.67 -11.38 8.75
C TRP A 202 -7.86 -11.75 7.51
N SER A 203 -6.60 -11.37 7.49
CA SER A 203 -5.68 -11.83 6.46
C SER A 203 -4.28 -12.13 7.00
N ILE A 204 -3.56 -12.99 6.28
CA ILE A 204 -2.18 -13.34 6.56
C ILE A 204 -1.36 -13.19 5.28
N THR A 205 -0.21 -12.54 5.41
CA THR A 205 0.65 -12.20 4.27
C THR A 205 2.08 -12.65 4.55
N PRO A 206 2.50 -13.86 4.13
CA PRO A 206 3.92 -14.18 3.99
C PRO A 206 4.55 -13.37 2.86
N GLY A 207 5.82 -13.02 3.04
CA GLY A 207 6.60 -12.27 2.06
C GLY A 207 8.09 -12.59 2.14
N ILE A 208 8.78 -12.27 1.06
CA ILE A 208 10.24 -12.27 0.97
C ILE A 208 10.71 -10.99 0.29
N SER A 209 11.77 -10.41 0.81
CA SER A 209 12.43 -9.25 0.23
C SER A 209 13.92 -9.52 0.07
N LEU A 210 14.47 -9.04 -1.03
CA LEU A 210 15.90 -9.15 -1.38
C LEU A 210 16.42 -7.74 -1.64
N VAL A 211 17.59 -7.45 -1.11
CA VAL A 211 18.29 -6.18 -1.34
C VAL A 211 19.75 -6.45 -1.68
N LYS A 212 20.27 -5.81 -2.71
CA LYS A 212 21.65 -5.95 -3.17
C LYS A 212 22.25 -4.61 -3.52
N THR A 213 23.36 -4.29 -2.89
CA THR A 213 24.18 -3.11 -3.24
C THR A 213 25.04 -3.42 -4.45
N VAL A 214 24.88 -2.63 -5.50
CA VAL A 214 25.69 -2.66 -6.72
C VAL A 214 26.10 -1.23 -7.01
N ASP A 215 27.32 -0.86 -6.59
CA ASP A 215 27.81 0.52 -6.71
C ASP A 215 27.58 1.11 -8.11
N PRO A 216 26.91 2.28 -8.25
CA PRO A 216 26.42 3.20 -7.21
C PRO A 216 24.94 3.00 -6.80
N ALA A 217 24.36 1.86 -7.09
CA ALA A 217 22.92 1.60 -6.91
C ALA A 217 22.65 0.54 -5.83
N VAL A 218 21.45 0.58 -5.27
CA VAL A 218 20.87 -0.48 -4.46
C VAL A 218 19.70 -1.07 -5.23
N LEU A 219 19.78 -2.35 -5.58
CA LEU A 219 18.71 -3.10 -6.22
C LEU A 219 17.86 -3.77 -5.15
N PHE A 220 16.55 -3.77 -5.34
CA PHE A 220 15.65 -4.45 -4.41
C PHE A 220 14.48 -5.14 -5.14
N GLY A 221 14.00 -6.19 -4.52
CA GLY A 221 12.84 -6.92 -4.99
C GLY A 221 12.07 -7.54 -3.84
N SER A 222 10.76 -7.65 -3.98
CA SER A 222 9.89 -8.26 -2.99
C SER A 222 8.79 -9.07 -3.67
N LEU A 223 8.37 -10.12 -2.99
CA LEU A 223 7.22 -10.94 -3.38
C LEU A 223 6.43 -11.28 -2.13
N SER A 224 5.13 -11.09 -2.17
CA SER A 224 4.23 -11.47 -1.09
C SER A 224 2.96 -12.12 -1.62
N TYR A 225 2.33 -12.90 -0.76
CA TYR A 225 1.04 -13.51 -1.02
C TYR A 225 0.11 -13.26 0.15
N THR A 226 -1.07 -12.71 -0.11
CA THR A 226 -2.06 -12.47 0.93
C THR A 226 -3.20 -13.49 0.81
N TYR A 227 -3.41 -14.21 1.90
CA TYR A 227 -4.55 -15.08 2.07
C TYR A 227 -5.59 -14.39 2.95
N ASN A 228 -6.80 -14.21 2.42
CA ASN A 228 -7.95 -13.68 3.14
C ASN A 228 -8.77 -14.82 3.72
N PHE A 229 -9.07 -14.77 5.01
CA PHE A 229 -9.93 -15.75 5.65
C PHE A 229 -11.39 -15.48 5.28
N GLU A 230 -12.19 -16.53 5.35
CA GLU A 230 -13.65 -16.44 5.23
C GLU A 230 -14.22 -15.86 6.52
N GLU A 231 -15.12 -14.88 6.39
CA GLU A 231 -15.81 -14.28 7.54
C GLU A 231 -17.32 -14.27 7.36
N SER A 232 -18.02 -14.31 8.49
CA SER A 232 -19.49 -14.31 8.55
C SER A 232 -19.98 -12.97 9.04
N PHE A 233 -21.00 -12.45 8.36
CA PHE A 233 -21.61 -11.16 8.70
C PHE A 233 -23.12 -11.35 8.91
N ASP A 234 -23.66 -10.61 9.87
CA ASP A 234 -25.10 -10.62 10.15
C ASP A 234 -25.92 -9.98 9.03
N ASP A 235 -25.28 -9.20 8.20
CA ASP A 235 -25.92 -8.51 7.08
C ASP A 235 -24.89 -8.24 5.96
N ILE A 236 -25.16 -8.81 4.79
CA ILE A 236 -24.40 -8.56 3.55
C ILE A 236 -25.29 -7.96 2.45
N ASN A 237 -26.52 -7.56 2.79
CA ASN A 237 -27.47 -7.02 1.83
C ASN A 237 -27.39 -5.49 1.77
N PRO A 238 -27.12 -4.88 0.62
CA PRO A 238 -27.03 -3.43 0.50
C PRO A 238 -28.40 -2.73 0.42
N GLN A 239 -29.51 -3.46 0.29
CA GLN A 239 -30.84 -2.85 0.14
C GLN A 239 -31.36 -2.28 1.46
N GLN A 240 -32.00 -1.10 1.38
CA GLN A 240 -32.67 -0.46 2.52
C GLN A 240 -33.77 -1.38 3.07
N GLY A 241 -33.80 -1.51 4.40
CA GLY A 241 -34.85 -2.28 5.10
C GLY A 241 -34.73 -3.81 4.96
N VAL A 242 -33.74 -4.34 4.23
CA VAL A 242 -33.48 -5.77 4.10
C VAL A 242 -32.21 -6.11 4.89
N LYS A 243 -32.29 -7.17 5.71
CA LYS A 243 -31.14 -7.73 6.42
C LYS A 243 -31.00 -9.20 6.03
N THR A 244 -29.83 -9.57 5.52
CA THR A 244 -29.52 -10.93 5.10
C THR A 244 -28.13 -11.30 5.56
N GLY A 245 -28.03 -12.28 6.44
CA GLY A 245 -26.75 -12.81 6.88
C GLY A 245 -26.03 -13.57 5.77
N GLY A 246 -24.73 -13.73 5.94
CA GLY A 246 -23.96 -14.48 4.96
C GLY A 246 -22.48 -14.50 5.25
N LYS A 247 -21.74 -15.11 4.32
CA LYS A 247 -20.30 -15.27 4.38
C LYS A 247 -19.63 -14.60 3.21
N VAL A 248 -18.47 -14.04 3.48
CA VAL A 248 -17.63 -13.39 2.47
C VAL A 248 -16.26 -14.04 2.47
N LYS A 249 -15.73 -14.29 1.28
CA LYS A 249 -14.36 -14.69 1.05
C LYS A 249 -13.75 -13.77 0.00
N LEU A 250 -12.92 -12.85 0.44
CA LEU A 250 -12.17 -11.97 -0.46
C LEU A 250 -11.17 -12.76 -1.29
N GLY A 251 -10.95 -12.33 -2.52
CA GLY A 251 -9.90 -12.87 -3.38
C GLY A 251 -8.53 -12.75 -2.72
N ASN A 252 -7.74 -13.81 -2.79
CA ASN A 252 -6.35 -13.74 -2.39
C ASN A 252 -5.55 -13.00 -3.47
N TRP A 253 -4.39 -12.41 -3.11
CA TRP A 253 -3.57 -11.71 -4.08
C TRP A 253 -2.08 -11.98 -3.91
N PHE A 254 -1.37 -11.84 -5.03
CA PHE A 254 0.08 -11.74 -5.07
C PHE A 254 0.46 -10.28 -5.27
N GLN A 255 1.57 -9.89 -4.66
CA GLN A 255 2.19 -8.59 -4.91
C GLN A 255 3.67 -8.80 -5.19
N LEU A 256 4.13 -8.26 -6.30
CA LEU A 256 5.53 -8.20 -6.73
C LEU A 256 5.99 -6.75 -6.68
N GLY A 257 7.18 -6.51 -6.17
CA GLY A 257 7.85 -5.22 -6.24
C GLY A 257 9.29 -5.38 -6.69
N VAL A 258 9.78 -4.50 -7.54
CA VAL A 258 11.18 -4.38 -7.92
C VAL A 258 11.57 -2.92 -8.03
N GLY A 259 12.84 -2.61 -7.77
CA GLY A 259 13.28 -1.23 -7.89
C GLY A 259 14.78 -1.06 -7.77
N VAL A 260 15.18 0.20 -7.95
CA VAL A 260 16.56 0.65 -7.84
C VAL A 260 16.59 1.97 -7.07
N ALA A 261 17.54 2.12 -6.20
CA ALA A 261 17.75 3.35 -5.46
C ALA A 261 19.20 3.82 -5.60
N PHE A 262 19.39 5.13 -5.54
CA PHE A 262 20.69 5.79 -5.68
C PHE A 262 20.91 6.73 -4.49
N ALA A 263 22.02 6.58 -3.81
CA ALA A 263 22.48 7.56 -2.85
C ALA A 263 23.04 8.77 -3.63
N LEU A 264 22.36 9.91 -3.55
CA LEU A 264 22.81 11.16 -4.20
C LEU A 264 23.91 11.86 -3.39
N ASN A 265 23.81 11.77 -2.08
CA ASN A 265 24.80 12.20 -1.11
C ASN A 265 24.50 11.57 0.27
N GLU A 266 25.27 11.92 1.30
CA GLU A 266 25.11 11.36 2.66
C GLU A 266 23.70 11.57 3.27
N LYS A 267 22.95 12.58 2.80
CA LYS A 267 21.62 12.93 3.33
C LYS A 267 20.47 12.64 2.38
N MET A 268 20.75 12.44 1.10
CA MET A 268 19.69 12.32 0.09
C MET A 268 19.85 11.05 -0.73
N SER A 269 18.76 10.37 -0.94
CA SER A 269 18.63 9.26 -1.88
C SER A 269 17.37 9.38 -2.72
N MET A 270 17.35 8.70 -3.86
CA MET A 270 16.22 8.64 -4.77
C MET A 270 16.02 7.21 -5.21
N SER A 271 14.78 6.78 -5.32
CA SER A 271 14.41 5.42 -5.76
C SER A 271 13.36 5.45 -6.87
N PHE A 272 13.47 4.46 -7.73
CA PHE A 272 12.48 4.13 -8.75
C PHE A 272 12.02 2.71 -8.53
N SER A 273 10.73 2.48 -8.59
CA SER A 273 10.17 1.16 -8.37
C SER A 273 9.02 0.86 -9.33
N PHE A 274 8.83 -0.41 -9.56
CA PHE A 274 7.64 -0.97 -10.17
C PHE A 274 7.04 -1.96 -9.18
N SER A 275 5.74 -1.91 -9.01
CA SER A 275 5.01 -2.90 -8.23
C SER A 275 3.72 -3.30 -8.92
N GLU A 276 3.34 -4.56 -8.75
CA GLU A 276 2.13 -5.12 -9.33
C GLU A 276 1.43 -6.00 -8.30
N LEU A 277 0.12 -5.80 -8.17
CA LEU A 277 -0.77 -6.58 -7.35
C LEU A 277 -1.80 -7.27 -8.26
N ILE A 278 -1.89 -8.59 -8.15
CA ILE A 278 -2.84 -9.41 -8.90
C ILE A 278 -3.73 -10.13 -7.90
N SER A 279 -5.03 -9.83 -7.90
CA SER A 279 -6.01 -10.44 -7.02
C SER A 279 -6.95 -11.39 -7.77
N GLN A 280 -7.37 -12.42 -7.04
CA GLN A 280 -8.41 -13.35 -7.48
C GLN A 280 -9.80 -12.77 -7.22
N LYS A 281 -10.82 -13.33 -7.88
CA LYS A 281 -12.21 -12.97 -7.62
C LYS A 281 -12.65 -13.35 -6.21
N SER A 282 -13.41 -12.46 -5.61
CA SER A 282 -14.06 -12.67 -4.34
C SER A 282 -15.31 -13.50 -4.50
N LYS A 283 -15.77 -14.07 -3.39
CA LYS A 283 -17.00 -14.89 -3.34
C LYS A 283 -17.85 -14.45 -2.17
N VAL A 284 -19.16 -14.52 -2.36
CA VAL A 284 -20.16 -14.27 -1.31
C VAL A 284 -21.13 -15.45 -1.25
N LYS A 285 -21.66 -15.68 -0.06
CA LYS A 285 -22.66 -16.72 0.18
C LYS A 285 -23.70 -16.16 1.13
N GLN A 286 -24.90 -15.89 0.64
CA GLN A 286 -26.05 -15.57 1.49
C GLN A 286 -26.51 -16.83 2.25
N ASP A 287 -27.09 -16.62 3.41
CA ASP A 287 -27.63 -17.71 4.21
C ASP A 287 -28.67 -18.50 3.42
N GLY A 288 -28.52 -19.82 3.43
CA GLY A 288 -29.38 -20.73 2.66
C GLY A 288 -29.06 -20.85 1.17
N GLN A 289 -28.03 -20.10 0.65
CA GLN A 289 -27.63 -20.16 -0.76
C GLN A 289 -26.24 -20.79 -0.93
N SER A 290 -25.89 -21.10 -2.17
CA SER A 290 -24.55 -21.54 -2.55
C SER A 290 -23.60 -20.34 -2.73
N TRP A 291 -22.29 -20.62 -2.73
CA TRP A 291 -21.26 -19.62 -3.04
C TRP A 291 -21.44 -19.04 -4.45
N GLN A 292 -21.41 -17.73 -4.53
CA GLN A 292 -21.45 -16.98 -5.78
C GLN A 292 -20.15 -16.18 -5.95
N THR A 293 -19.57 -16.23 -7.14
CA THR A 293 -18.41 -15.41 -7.48
C THR A 293 -18.87 -14.01 -7.84
N VAL A 294 -18.25 -13.01 -7.23
CA VAL A 294 -18.54 -11.60 -7.51
C VAL A 294 -17.82 -11.19 -8.80
N SER A 295 -18.61 -10.78 -9.78
CA SER A 295 -18.09 -10.32 -11.06
C SER A 295 -17.34 -8.98 -10.89
N GLY A 296 -16.18 -8.81 -11.55
CA GLY A 296 -15.40 -7.57 -11.46
C GLY A 296 -14.71 -7.35 -10.12
N SER A 297 -14.55 -8.39 -9.30
CA SER A 297 -13.85 -8.33 -8.01
C SER A 297 -12.41 -8.85 -8.05
N ASP A 298 -11.95 -9.29 -9.20
CA ASP A 298 -10.53 -9.49 -9.49
C ASP A 298 -9.90 -8.15 -9.90
N ALA A 299 -8.61 -8.01 -9.67
CA ALA A 299 -7.90 -6.78 -10.02
C ALA A 299 -6.45 -7.05 -10.39
N ASN A 300 -5.96 -6.22 -11.28
CA ASN A 300 -4.55 -6.11 -11.64
C ASN A 300 -4.12 -4.65 -11.50
N ALA A 301 -3.41 -4.33 -10.41
CA ALA A 301 -2.98 -2.98 -10.09
C ALA A 301 -1.46 -2.86 -10.19
N GLY A 302 -1.01 -2.26 -11.28
CA GLY A 302 0.40 -1.95 -11.54
C GLY A 302 0.72 -0.49 -11.25
N TYR A 303 1.89 -0.23 -10.64
CA TYR A 303 2.33 1.09 -10.24
C TYR A 303 3.78 1.33 -10.65
N PHE A 304 4.05 2.55 -11.06
CA PHE A 304 5.41 3.08 -11.14
C PHE A 304 5.62 4.06 -10.00
N GLY A 305 6.65 3.83 -9.16
CA GLY A 305 6.95 4.60 -7.98
C GLY A 305 8.24 5.43 -8.12
N LEU A 306 8.18 6.64 -7.60
CA LEU A 306 9.31 7.54 -7.37
C LEU A 306 9.36 7.84 -5.88
N GLY A 307 10.48 7.54 -5.23
CA GLY A 307 10.74 7.85 -3.84
C GLY A 307 11.96 8.75 -3.68
N MET A 308 11.96 9.54 -2.63
CA MET A 308 13.12 10.31 -2.20
C MET A 308 13.23 10.22 -0.69
N THR A 309 14.47 10.14 -0.17
CA THR A 309 14.73 10.24 1.25
C THR A 309 15.60 11.44 1.52
N TYR A 310 15.24 12.23 2.52
CA TYR A 310 16.05 13.29 3.08
C TYR A 310 16.30 13.04 4.56
N ALA A 311 17.53 12.66 4.92
CA ALA A 311 17.97 12.50 6.29
C ALA A 311 18.25 13.87 6.93
N VAL A 312 17.30 14.35 7.74
CA VAL A 312 17.44 15.60 8.48
C VAL A 312 18.51 15.46 9.56
N SER A 313 18.55 14.30 10.20
CA SER A 313 19.54 13.90 11.20
C SER A 313 19.72 12.39 11.17
N ASN A 314 20.66 11.84 11.98
CA ASN A 314 20.84 10.39 12.11
C ASN A 314 19.61 9.66 12.73
N ARG A 315 18.63 10.40 13.27
CA ARG A 315 17.44 9.85 13.93
C ARG A 315 16.13 10.23 13.24
N PHE A 316 16.16 11.12 12.28
CA PHE A 316 14.94 11.63 11.66
C PHE A 316 15.14 11.86 10.17
N SER A 317 14.21 11.32 9.39
CA SER A 317 14.18 11.49 7.93
C SER A 317 12.78 11.92 7.46
N ILE A 318 12.75 12.51 6.26
CA ILE A 318 11.52 12.82 5.52
C ILE A 318 11.59 12.03 4.22
N VAL A 319 10.54 11.23 3.97
CA VAL A 319 10.50 10.31 2.83
C VAL A 319 9.26 10.58 1.98
N PRO A 320 9.29 11.57 1.08
CA PRO A 320 8.23 11.77 0.10
C PRO A 320 8.26 10.68 -0.97
N SER A 321 7.08 10.28 -1.44
CA SER A 321 6.90 9.31 -2.51
C SER A 321 5.73 9.69 -3.41
N LEU A 322 5.84 9.34 -4.69
CA LEU A 322 4.79 9.46 -5.68
C LEU A 322 4.68 8.12 -6.41
N SER A 323 3.49 7.57 -6.49
CA SER A 323 3.19 6.39 -7.30
C SER A 323 2.14 6.76 -8.34
N ILE A 324 2.33 6.29 -9.58
CA ILE A 324 1.43 6.50 -10.70
C ILE A 324 0.91 5.13 -11.13
N GLY A 325 -0.41 4.98 -11.25
CA GLY A 325 -1.04 3.79 -11.76
C GLY A 325 -0.78 3.64 -13.25
N ILE A 326 -0.49 2.41 -13.67
CA ILE A 326 -0.24 2.07 -15.07
C ILE A 326 -1.19 1.01 -15.60
N THR A 327 -2.12 0.58 -14.77
CA THR A 327 -3.21 -0.35 -15.13
C THR A 327 -4.54 0.23 -14.66
N PRO A 328 -5.68 -0.17 -15.27
CA PRO A 328 -6.99 0.40 -14.94
C PRO A 328 -7.47 0.20 -13.51
N ASP A 329 -6.94 -0.80 -12.81
CA ASP A 329 -7.34 -1.11 -11.43
C ASP A 329 -6.45 -0.43 -10.38
N ALA A 330 -5.39 0.26 -10.82
CA ALA A 330 -4.53 1.04 -9.94
C ALA A 330 -5.11 2.44 -9.71
N PRO A 331 -4.81 3.11 -8.57
CA PRO A 331 -5.07 4.54 -8.45
C PRO A 331 -4.33 5.32 -9.53
N ASP A 332 -4.93 6.41 -10.01
CA ASP A 332 -4.27 7.28 -10.99
C ASP A 332 -2.94 7.78 -10.44
N PHE A 333 -2.96 8.21 -9.19
CA PHE A 333 -1.74 8.52 -8.45
C PHE A 333 -1.93 8.39 -6.94
N THR A 334 -0.82 8.15 -6.27
CA THR A 334 -0.72 8.18 -4.81
C THR A 334 0.49 9.03 -4.43
N PHE A 335 0.27 10.03 -3.61
CA PHE A 335 1.32 10.84 -3.01
C PHE A 335 1.42 10.51 -1.53
N GLY A 336 2.63 10.26 -1.05
CA GLY A 336 2.89 9.95 0.35
C GLY A 336 4.07 10.74 0.92
N VAL A 337 4.05 10.98 2.22
CA VAL A 337 5.21 11.47 2.97
C VAL A 337 5.28 10.70 4.28
N LYS A 338 6.43 10.09 4.56
CA LYS A 338 6.71 9.39 5.81
C LYS A 338 7.75 10.15 6.64
N PHE A 339 7.63 10.02 7.93
CA PHE A 339 8.48 10.67 8.93
C PHE A 339 9.00 9.62 9.92
N PRO A 340 9.97 8.78 9.53
CA PRO A 340 10.58 7.82 10.44
C PRO A 340 11.46 8.52 11.48
N TYR A 341 11.29 8.12 12.74
CA TYR A 341 12.11 8.55 13.87
C TYR A 341 12.71 7.33 14.56
N TYR A 342 14.01 7.38 14.81
CA TYR A 342 14.83 6.32 15.38
C TYR A 342 15.31 6.70 16.77
N PHE A 343 15.11 5.80 17.76
CA PHE A 343 15.47 6.04 19.16
C PHE A 343 16.84 5.48 19.53
#